data_4b5927e85b1b03f5eeaae7d499126091
#
_entry.id   4b5927e85b1b03f5eeaae7d499126091
#
_cell.length_a   1.000
_cell.length_b   1.000
_cell.length_c   1.000
_cell.angle_alpha   90.00
_cell.angle_beta   90.00
_cell.angle_gamma   90.00
#
_symmetry.space_group_name_H-M   'P 1'
#
loop_
_entity.id
_entity.type
_entity.pdbx_description
1 polymer ?
#
loop_
_entity_poly.entity_id
_entity_poly.type
_entity_poly.pdbx_seq_one_letter_code
_entity_poly.pdbx_strand_id
1 'polypeptide(L)'
;FDYIHFISGQDLPLMSHAQMDAYIESKGVGNQFVEVNDIDSYKWRLTQYSFFRENPNNRKKLYRLTDIVLRLIQMPFIRRKNFKGFELYKGSSWFSITYDCMKYILSYIRENDYCSKFKYTACPDEHFFQVLLMNSRYKDKVLKYNSRYIVFEGLNASPKTLGVEDMEYFMDGQYMFARKFDMNKERQVISKILDRG
;
A
#
# COMPACT_ATOMS: atom_id res chain seq x y z
N PHE A 1 -10.66 17.54 9.14
CA PHE A 1 -10.57 16.13 8.72
C PHE A 1 -9.84 15.35 9.79
N ASP A 2 -10.39 14.22 10.20
CA ASP A 2 -9.76 13.36 11.20
C ASP A 2 -8.93 12.28 10.56
N TYR A 3 -9.41 11.73 9.44
CA TYR A 3 -8.70 10.71 8.66
C TYR A 3 -8.58 11.06 7.17
N ILE A 4 -7.51 10.58 6.55
CA ILE A 4 -7.22 10.66 5.13
C ILE A 4 -7.12 9.24 4.59
N HIS A 5 -7.90 8.95 3.55
CA HIS A 5 -7.94 7.62 2.92
C HIS A 5 -7.23 7.66 1.56
N PHE A 6 -6.21 6.82 1.41
CA PHE A 6 -5.54 6.59 0.13
C PHE A 6 -6.26 5.47 -0.60
N ILE A 7 -6.93 5.82 -1.67
CA ILE A 7 -7.72 4.92 -2.52
C ILE A 7 -7.34 5.11 -3.98
N SER A 8 -7.75 4.19 -4.84
CA SER A 8 -7.62 4.28 -6.30
C SER A 8 -9.00 4.44 -6.96
N GLY A 9 -9.03 4.78 -8.25
CA GLY A 9 -10.27 4.86 -9.01
C GLY A 9 -11.02 3.54 -9.21
N GLN A 10 -10.51 2.44 -8.66
CA GLN A 10 -11.13 1.10 -8.69
C GLN A 10 -11.55 0.61 -7.30
N ASP A 11 -11.49 1.47 -6.30
CA ASP A 11 -11.90 1.18 -4.93
C ASP A 11 -13.29 1.77 -4.68
N LEU A 12 -14.09 1.07 -3.87
CA LEU A 12 -15.38 1.59 -3.41
C LEU A 12 -15.44 1.58 -1.88
N PRO A 13 -16.07 2.60 -1.26
CA PRO A 13 -16.42 2.56 0.15
C PRO A 13 -17.50 1.52 0.37
N LEU A 14 -17.41 0.76 1.45
CA LEU A 14 -18.38 -0.26 1.86
C LEU A 14 -19.28 0.22 2.99
N MET A 15 -18.95 1.36 3.59
CA MET A 15 -19.59 1.95 4.74
C MET A 15 -19.98 3.40 4.42
N SER A 16 -21.11 3.85 4.96
CA SER A 16 -21.43 5.28 5.04
C SER A 16 -20.45 6.00 5.97
N HIS A 17 -20.42 7.33 5.94
CA HIS A 17 -19.55 8.11 6.82
C HIS A 17 -19.77 7.78 8.31
N ALA A 18 -21.03 7.71 8.74
CA ALA A 18 -21.35 7.37 10.13
C ALA A 18 -20.89 5.96 10.53
N GLN A 19 -20.97 5.01 9.61
CA GLN A 19 -20.47 3.65 9.85
C GLN A 19 -18.95 3.61 9.89
N MET A 20 -18.25 4.40 9.04
CA MET A 20 -16.79 4.52 9.09
C MET A 20 -16.33 5.14 10.42
N ASP A 21 -17.02 6.17 10.90
CA ASP A 21 -16.70 6.81 12.18
C ASP A 21 -16.85 5.81 13.32
N ALA A 22 -17.98 5.10 13.41
CA ALA A 22 -18.20 4.04 14.41
C ALA A 22 -17.17 2.91 14.30
N TYR A 23 -16.79 2.51 13.08
CA TYR A 23 -15.75 1.51 12.87
C TYR A 23 -14.40 1.99 13.39
N ILE A 24 -14.00 3.22 13.07
CA ILE A 24 -12.74 3.82 13.55
C ILE A 24 -12.74 3.91 15.08
N GLU A 25 -13.83 4.36 15.68
CA GLU A 25 -13.98 4.42 17.14
C GLU A 25 -13.80 3.04 17.77
N SER A 26 -14.39 1.99 17.19
CA SER A 26 -14.26 0.61 17.66
C SER A 26 -12.84 0.06 17.62
N LYS A 27 -12.00 0.58 16.73
CA LYS A 27 -10.58 0.20 16.56
C LYS A 27 -9.62 1.11 17.32
N GLY A 28 -10.12 2.17 17.95
CA GLY A 28 -9.36 3.18 18.68
C GLY A 28 -9.01 4.38 17.82
N VAL A 29 -9.59 5.51 18.19
CA VAL A 29 -9.33 6.80 17.53
C VAL A 29 -7.84 7.14 17.59
N GLY A 30 -7.29 7.63 16.48
CA GLY A 30 -5.87 7.98 16.37
C GLY A 30 -4.96 6.85 15.89
N ASN A 31 -5.49 5.63 15.71
CA ASN A 31 -4.76 4.53 15.10
C ASN A 31 -4.64 4.68 13.59
N GLN A 32 -3.58 4.10 13.01
CA GLN A 32 -3.27 4.16 11.58
C GLN A 32 -3.57 2.80 10.94
N PHE A 33 -4.50 2.77 9.98
CA PHE A 33 -4.87 1.56 9.22
C PHE A 33 -3.90 1.38 8.05
N VAL A 34 -2.73 0.87 8.33
CA VAL A 34 -1.65 0.67 7.36
C VAL A 34 -1.21 -0.79 7.43
N GLU A 35 -1.30 -1.48 6.29
CA GLU A 35 -0.76 -2.83 6.19
C GLU A 35 0.76 -2.79 6.30
N VAL A 36 1.30 -3.58 7.21
CA VAL A 36 2.73 -3.70 7.44
C VAL A 36 3.11 -5.16 7.59
N ASN A 37 3.97 -5.60 6.70
CA ASN A 37 4.49 -6.96 6.64
C ASN A 37 6.02 -6.97 6.70
N ASP A 38 6.61 -8.08 7.15
CA ASP A 38 8.04 -8.29 7.09
C ASP A 38 8.55 -8.29 5.65
N ILE A 39 9.77 -7.77 5.48
CA ILE A 39 10.33 -7.51 4.16
C ILE A 39 11.19 -8.66 3.61
N ASP A 40 11.52 -9.68 4.38
CA ASP A 40 12.60 -10.64 4.11
C ASP A 40 12.77 -11.04 2.64
N SER A 41 11.75 -11.58 2.00
CA SER A 41 11.77 -11.96 0.57
C SER A 41 11.88 -10.76 -0.39
N TYR A 42 11.62 -9.55 0.07
CA TYR A 42 11.57 -8.32 -0.73
C TYR A 42 12.66 -7.31 -0.36
N LYS A 43 13.53 -7.64 0.59
CA LYS A 43 14.61 -6.76 1.10
C LYS A 43 15.51 -6.23 -0.02
N TRP A 44 15.71 -7.02 -1.08
CA TRP A 44 16.45 -6.62 -2.25
C TRP A 44 15.91 -5.34 -2.92
N ARG A 45 14.61 -5.06 -2.82
CA ARG A 45 13.99 -3.86 -3.41
C ARG A 45 14.59 -2.57 -2.82
N LEU A 46 14.94 -2.58 -1.55
CA LEU A 46 15.51 -1.43 -0.84
C LEU A 46 17.04 -1.47 -0.75
N THR A 47 17.65 -2.66 -0.87
CA THR A 47 19.10 -2.83 -0.71
C THR A 47 19.87 -2.93 -2.02
N GLN A 48 19.18 -3.04 -3.16
CA GLN A 48 19.75 -3.06 -4.52
C GLN A 48 19.16 -1.94 -5.36
N TYR A 49 19.84 -1.59 -6.45
CA TYR A 49 19.34 -0.58 -7.42
C TYR A 49 18.55 -1.25 -8.52
N SER A 50 17.40 -0.67 -8.87
CA SER A 50 16.55 -1.07 -9.99
C SER A 50 16.45 0.08 -10.97
N PHE A 51 17.27 0.06 -12.01
CA PHE A 51 17.44 1.21 -12.93
C PHE A 51 16.33 1.34 -13.96
N PHE A 52 15.65 0.24 -14.31
CA PHE A 52 14.70 0.21 -15.41
C PHE A 52 13.24 0.25 -15.00
N ARG A 53 12.93 0.37 -13.70
CA ARG A 53 11.55 0.35 -13.21
C ARG A 53 10.70 1.52 -13.68
N GLU A 54 11.30 2.68 -13.85
CA GLU A 54 10.63 3.90 -14.35
C GLU A 54 10.54 3.94 -15.89
N ASN A 55 11.20 3.01 -16.59
CA ASN A 55 11.18 2.99 -18.05
C ASN A 55 9.81 2.47 -18.54
N PRO A 56 9.14 3.15 -19.50
CA PRO A 56 7.87 2.68 -20.08
C PRO A 56 7.92 1.25 -20.65
N ASN A 57 9.11 0.83 -21.07
CA ASN A 57 9.36 -0.51 -21.62
C ASN A 57 9.74 -1.57 -20.55
N ASN A 58 9.65 -1.25 -19.28
CA ASN A 58 10.06 -2.16 -18.18
C ASN A 58 9.35 -3.53 -18.19
N ARG A 59 8.17 -3.64 -18.85
CA ARG A 59 7.41 -4.88 -19.03
C ARG A 59 7.97 -5.80 -20.12
N LYS A 60 8.81 -5.28 -21.03
CA LYS A 60 9.44 -6.08 -22.09
C LYS A 60 10.46 -7.04 -21.49
N LYS A 61 10.53 -8.27 -22.02
CA LYS A 61 11.41 -9.35 -21.53
C LYS A 61 12.88 -8.91 -21.41
N LEU A 62 13.38 -8.14 -22.38
CA LEU A 62 14.75 -7.65 -22.38
C LEU A 62 15.06 -6.80 -21.14
N TYR A 63 14.24 -5.79 -20.85
CA TYR A 63 14.44 -4.91 -19.68
C TYR A 63 14.33 -5.67 -18.36
N ARG A 64 13.40 -6.63 -18.27
CA ARG A 64 13.27 -7.49 -17.09
C ARG A 64 14.51 -8.35 -16.89
N LEU A 65 15.04 -8.96 -17.98
CA LEU A 65 16.24 -9.79 -17.91
C LEU A 65 17.45 -8.95 -17.52
N THR A 66 17.63 -7.77 -18.13
CA THR A 66 18.71 -6.83 -17.79
C THR A 66 18.65 -6.42 -16.32
N ASP A 67 17.46 -6.11 -15.79
CA ASP A 67 17.29 -5.77 -14.36
C ASP A 67 17.68 -6.94 -13.45
N ILE A 68 17.33 -8.18 -13.82
CA ILE A 68 17.73 -9.38 -13.07
C ILE A 68 19.25 -9.56 -13.09
N VAL A 69 19.89 -9.45 -14.25
CA VAL A 69 21.35 -9.61 -14.39
C VAL A 69 22.07 -8.54 -13.57
N LEU A 70 21.66 -7.27 -13.68
CA LEU A 70 22.25 -6.18 -12.90
C LEU A 70 22.09 -6.39 -11.40
N ARG A 71 20.97 -6.96 -10.94
CA ARG A 71 20.78 -7.28 -9.53
C ARG A 71 21.71 -8.42 -9.07
N LEU A 72 21.86 -9.46 -9.88
CA LEU A 72 22.78 -10.56 -9.58
C LEU A 72 24.24 -10.07 -9.45
N ILE A 73 24.66 -9.16 -10.35
CA ILE A 73 25.99 -8.53 -10.27
C ILE A 73 26.14 -7.68 -9.02
N GLN A 74 25.08 -7.01 -8.59
CA GLN A 74 25.11 -6.19 -7.37
C GLN A 74 25.24 -6.99 -6.08
N MET A 75 24.66 -8.20 -6.02
CA MET A 75 24.55 -8.98 -4.79
C MET A 75 25.86 -9.11 -4.00
N PRO A 76 27.03 -9.44 -4.61
CA PRO A 76 28.28 -9.60 -3.87
C PRO A 76 28.97 -8.27 -3.55
N PHE A 77 28.73 -7.19 -4.29
CA PHE A 77 29.57 -5.99 -4.23
C PHE A 77 28.86 -4.72 -3.79
N ILE A 78 27.57 -4.59 -4.08
CA ILE A 78 26.83 -3.34 -3.90
C ILE A 78 25.66 -3.56 -2.94
N ARG A 79 25.77 -2.92 -1.76
CA ARG A 79 24.65 -2.79 -0.83
C ARG A 79 24.32 -1.32 -0.65
N ARG A 80 23.11 -0.93 -1.01
CA ARG A 80 22.63 0.42 -0.75
C ARG A 80 22.60 0.68 0.75
N LYS A 81 23.16 1.81 1.17
CA LYS A 81 23.18 2.24 2.58
C LYS A 81 22.11 3.31 2.89
N ASN A 82 21.23 3.61 1.92
CA ASN A 82 20.22 4.68 2.03
C ASN A 82 19.30 4.51 3.23
N PHE A 83 19.11 3.27 3.68
CA PHE A 83 18.23 2.92 4.80
C PHE A 83 19.00 2.47 6.03
N LYS A 84 20.28 2.87 6.16
CA LYS A 84 21.05 2.56 7.37
C LYS A 84 20.36 3.18 8.59
N GLY A 85 20.09 2.37 9.59
CA GLY A 85 19.39 2.80 10.82
C GLY A 85 17.88 2.72 10.75
N PHE A 86 17.29 2.29 9.60
CA PHE A 86 15.87 2.02 9.49
C PHE A 86 15.57 0.53 9.59
N GLU A 87 14.53 0.18 10.31
CA GLU A 87 13.84 -1.10 10.16
C GLU A 87 13.06 -1.08 8.85
N LEU A 88 13.15 -2.15 8.05
CA LEU A 88 12.58 -2.19 6.71
C LEU A 88 11.27 -2.99 6.72
N TYR A 89 10.26 -2.42 6.11
CA TYR A 89 8.92 -3.00 6.01
C TYR A 89 8.35 -2.86 4.62
N LYS A 90 7.34 -3.66 4.31
CA LYS A 90 6.51 -3.53 3.11
C LYS A 90 5.03 -3.56 3.47
N GLY A 91 4.18 -3.13 2.55
CA GLY A 91 2.73 -3.23 2.70
C GLY A 91 2.00 -2.66 1.51
N SER A 92 0.71 -2.49 1.66
CA SER A 92 -0.16 -1.94 0.63
C SER A 92 0.05 -0.44 0.45
N SER A 93 -0.06 0.03 -0.79
CA SER A 93 -0.11 1.47 -1.11
C SER A 93 -1.45 2.13 -0.73
N TRP A 94 -2.43 1.35 -0.30
CA TRP A 94 -3.75 1.80 0.12
C TRP A 94 -3.89 1.69 1.63
N PHE A 95 -4.19 2.81 2.26
CA PHE A 95 -4.24 2.89 3.72
C PHE A 95 -5.11 4.07 4.17
N SER A 96 -5.38 4.14 5.47
CA SER A 96 -6.07 5.27 6.09
C SER A 96 -5.30 5.72 7.33
N ILE A 97 -4.98 7.02 7.38
CA ILE A 97 -4.19 7.61 8.45
C ILE A 97 -4.82 8.89 8.96
N THR A 98 -4.52 9.24 10.20
CA THR A 98 -4.98 10.50 10.78
C THR A 98 -4.35 11.70 10.08
N TYR A 99 -5.07 12.83 10.12
CA TYR A 99 -4.56 14.11 9.60
C TYR A 99 -3.23 14.52 10.27
N ASP A 100 -3.11 14.30 11.58
CA ASP A 100 -1.87 14.61 12.29
C ASP A 100 -0.69 13.72 11.86
N CYS A 101 -0.96 12.46 11.58
CA CYS A 101 0.03 11.54 11.01
C CYS A 101 0.49 12.03 9.62
N MET A 102 -0.44 12.48 8.77
CA MET A 102 -0.11 13.05 7.47
C MET A 102 0.73 14.32 7.59
N LYS A 103 0.40 15.23 8.50
CA LYS A 103 1.22 16.43 8.77
C LYS A 103 2.64 16.05 9.16
N TYR A 104 2.79 15.07 10.04
CA TYR A 104 4.10 14.55 10.44
C TYR A 104 4.88 14.00 9.24
N ILE A 105 4.26 13.17 8.39
CA ILE A 105 4.88 12.61 7.18
C ILE A 105 5.38 13.72 6.28
N LEU A 106 4.56 14.73 6.00
CA LEU A 106 4.91 15.84 5.11
C LEU A 106 6.07 16.68 5.69
N SER A 107 6.07 16.96 6.99
CA SER A 107 7.18 17.64 7.66
C SER A 107 8.48 16.82 7.55
N TYR A 108 8.41 15.54 7.90
CA TYR A 108 9.57 14.65 7.86
C TYR A 108 10.19 14.57 6.46
N ILE A 109 9.38 14.47 5.41
CA ILE A 109 9.83 14.44 4.01
C ILE A 109 10.56 15.72 3.64
N ARG A 110 10.07 16.88 4.07
CA ARG A 110 10.68 18.19 3.77
C ARG A 110 12.02 18.38 4.49
N GLU A 111 12.12 17.90 5.72
CA GLU A 111 13.28 18.14 6.59
C GLU A 111 14.43 17.14 6.37
N ASN A 112 14.14 15.94 5.85
CA ASN A 112 15.08 14.82 5.90
C ASN A 112 15.50 14.23 4.55
N ASP A 113 15.18 14.89 3.42
CA ASP A 113 15.45 14.36 2.06
C ASP A 113 15.06 12.87 1.91
N TYR A 114 13.91 12.53 2.52
CA TYR A 114 13.46 11.15 2.61
C TYR A 114 13.15 10.53 1.25
N CYS A 115 12.62 11.33 0.31
CA CYS A 115 12.27 10.88 -1.04
C CYS A 115 13.48 10.37 -1.82
N SER A 116 14.65 11.01 -1.68
CA SER A 116 15.87 10.61 -2.41
C SER A 116 16.34 9.20 -2.05
N LYS A 117 16.01 8.73 -0.82
CA LYS A 117 16.33 7.36 -0.39
C LYS A 117 15.70 6.29 -1.28
N PHE A 118 14.56 6.61 -1.91
CA PHE A 118 13.81 5.67 -2.75
C PHE A 118 14.16 5.76 -4.25
N LYS A 119 15.04 6.68 -4.65
CA LYS A 119 15.50 6.75 -6.04
C LYS A 119 16.08 5.39 -6.46
N TYR A 120 15.67 4.89 -7.62
CA TYR A 120 16.02 3.55 -8.13
C TYR A 120 15.57 2.38 -7.24
N THR A 121 14.52 2.54 -6.47
CA THR A 121 13.89 1.48 -5.68
C THR A 121 12.82 0.78 -6.53
N ALA A 122 12.72 -0.55 -6.40
CA ALA A 122 11.61 -1.28 -7.03
C ALA A 122 10.35 -1.18 -6.15
N CYS A 123 9.21 -0.75 -6.74
CA CYS A 123 7.93 -0.58 -6.06
C CYS A 123 8.07 0.26 -4.77
N PRO A 124 8.52 1.52 -4.86
CA PRO A 124 8.75 2.37 -3.69
C PRO A 124 7.46 2.63 -2.90
N ASP A 125 6.32 2.65 -3.55
CA ASP A 125 4.99 2.85 -3.00
C ASP A 125 4.59 1.77 -1.96
N GLU A 126 5.11 0.55 -2.09
CA GLU A 126 4.89 -0.54 -1.14
C GLU A 126 5.78 -0.45 0.13
N HIS A 127 6.70 0.51 0.19
CA HIS A 127 7.68 0.62 1.27
C HIS A 127 7.72 2.00 1.92
N PHE A 128 7.41 3.04 1.17
CA PHE A 128 7.63 4.43 1.54
C PHE A 128 6.98 4.82 2.87
N PHE A 129 5.68 4.57 2.98
CA PHE A 129 4.92 4.91 4.17
C PHE A 129 5.18 3.91 5.31
N GLN A 130 5.30 2.63 4.99
CA GLN A 130 5.56 1.58 5.97
C GLN A 130 6.89 1.80 6.70
N VAL A 131 7.97 2.05 5.95
CA VAL A 131 9.29 2.31 6.54
C VAL A 131 9.27 3.60 7.37
N LEU A 132 8.62 4.67 6.90
CA LEU A 132 8.55 5.92 7.65
C LEU A 132 7.77 5.75 8.95
N LEU A 133 6.57 5.18 8.88
CA LEU A 133 5.68 5.06 10.05
C LEU A 133 6.25 4.11 11.10
N MET A 134 6.78 2.97 10.69
CA MET A 134 7.36 1.99 11.61
C MET A 134 8.68 2.43 12.24
N ASN A 135 9.33 3.47 11.72
CA ASN A 135 10.51 4.11 12.33
C ASN A 135 10.18 5.49 12.94
N SER A 136 8.93 5.72 13.29
CA SER A 136 8.46 6.99 13.85
C SER A 136 7.72 6.81 15.17
N ARG A 137 7.32 7.94 15.77
CA ARG A 137 6.45 7.96 16.96
C ARG A 137 5.06 7.34 16.74
N TYR A 138 4.68 7.04 15.50
CA TYR A 138 3.42 6.40 15.15
C TYR A 138 3.50 4.88 15.13
N LYS A 139 4.67 4.26 15.32
CA LYS A 139 4.89 2.82 15.27
C LYS A 139 3.84 2.03 16.07
N ASP A 140 3.61 2.43 17.31
CA ASP A 140 2.68 1.74 18.23
C ASP A 140 1.20 2.02 17.93
N LYS A 141 0.91 2.98 17.05
CA LYS A 141 -0.44 3.30 16.58
C LYS A 141 -0.78 2.67 15.23
N VAL A 142 0.14 1.95 14.60
CA VAL A 142 -0.08 1.24 13.34
C VAL A 142 -0.74 -0.10 13.62
N LEU A 143 -1.96 -0.30 13.10
CA LEU A 143 -2.75 -1.52 13.31
C LEU A 143 -2.25 -2.72 12.50
N LYS A 144 -1.29 -2.52 11.56
CA LYS A 144 -0.70 -3.53 10.67
C LYS A 144 -1.68 -4.17 9.68
N TYR A 145 -2.87 -3.60 9.52
CA TYR A 145 -3.83 -3.92 8.46
C TYR A 145 -4.46 -2.64 7.93
N ASN A 146 -4.95 -2.65 6.70
CA ASN A 146 -5.40 -1.44 6.02
C ASN A 146 -6.92 -1.27 5.93
N SER A 147 -7.71 -2.20 6.49
CA SER A 147 -9.17 -2.22 6.42
C SER A 147 -9.72 -2.19 4.97
N ARG A 148 -9.06 -2.92 4.07
CA ARG A 148 -9.51 -3.09 2.68
C ARG A 148 -9.68 -4.57 2.37
N TYR A 149 -10.79 -4.91 1.75
CA TYR A 149 -10.95 -6.23 1.16
C TYR A 149 -10.28 -6.29 -0.21
N ILE A 150 -9.24 -7.11 -0.33
CA ILE A 150 -8.43 -7.26 -1.55
C ILE A 150 -8.13 -8.74 -1.73
N VAL A 151 -8.48 -9.29 -2.88
CA VAL A 151 -8.22 -10.70 -3.20
C VAL A 151 -7.21 -10.80 -4.34
N PHE A 152 -6.16 -11.60 -4.16
CA PHE A 152 -5.22 -11.98 -5.20
C PHE A 152 -5.42 -13.45 -5.54
N GLU A 153 -5.59 -13.76 -6.82
CA GLU A 153 -5.77 -15.13 -7.30
C GLU A 153 -4.45 -15.68 -7.88
N GLY A 154 -3.99 -16.78 -7.32
CA GLY A 154 -2.77 -17.46 -7.77
C GLY A 154 -1.54 -16.54 -7.73
N LEU A 155 -0.80 -16.48 -8.85
CA LEU A 155 0.41 -15.65 -9.02
C LEU A 155 0.13 -14.30 -9.71
N ASN A 156 -1.13 -13.87 -9.77
CA ASN A 156 -1.48 -12.63 -10.43
C ASN A 156 -0.93 -11.43 -9.66
N ALA A 157 -0.28 -10.52 -10.40
CA ALA A 157 0.21 -9.25 -9.84
C ALA A 157 -0.90 -8.20 -9.63
N SER A 158 -2.12 -8.48 -10.13
CA SER A 158 -3.28 -7.61 -10.01
C SER A 158 -4.37 -8.29 -9.21
N PRO A 159 -5.07 -7.58 -8.31
CA PRO A 159 -6.19 -8.15 -7.56
C PRO A 159 -7.31 -8.65 -8.48
N LYS A 160 -8.10 -9.61 -8.00
CA LYS A 160 -9.36 -10.06 -8.62
C LYS A 160 -10.32 -8.88 -8.81
N THR A 161 -11.06 -8.85 -9.92
CA THR A 161 -12.23 -7.96 -10.06
C THR A 161 -13.37 -8.59 -9.27
N LEU A 162 -13.90 -7.85 -8.29
CA LEU A 162 -14.94 -8.33 -7.39
C LEU A 162 -16.31 -8.27 -8.04
N GLY A 163 -17.06 -9.38 -7.98
CA GLY A 163 -18.39 -9.53 -8.49
C GLY A 163 -19.45 -9.64 -7.39
N VAL A 164 -20.69 -9.94 -7.81
CA VAL A 164 -21.82 -10.13 -6.87
C VAL A 164 -21.59 -11.32 -5.95
N GLU A 165 -20.92 -12.35 -6.44
CA GLU A 165 -20.56 -13.57 -5.70
C GLU A 165 -19.59 -13.32 -4.56
N ASP A 166 -18.83 -12.23 -4.62
CA ASP A 166 -17.85 -11.88 -3.57
C ASP A 166 -18.49 -11.04 -2.44
N MET A 167 -19.73 -10.57 -2.61
CA MET A 167 -20.37 -9.62 -1.68
C MET A 167 -20.46 -10.16 -0.26
N GLU A 168 -20.71 -11.45 -0.07
CA GLU A 168 -20.80 -12.07 1.26
C GLU A 168 -19.51 -11.94 2.08
N TYR A 169 -18.34 -11.84 1.40
CA TYR A 169 -17.03 -11.77 2.06
C TYR A 169 -16.59 -10.36 2.44
N PHE A 170 -17.16 -9.33 1.83
CA PHE A 170 -16.73 -7.95 2.11
C PHE A 170 -17.83 -7.04 2.67
N MET A 171 -19.09 -7.48 2.67
CA MET A 171 -20.22 -6.68 3.18
C MET A 171 -20.56 -6.97 4.64
N ASP A 172 -19.67 -7.63 5.37
CA ASP A 172 -19.83 -8.04 6.76
C ASP A 172 -19.51 -6.92 7.80
N GLY A 173 -19.13 -5.74 7.34
CA GLY A 173 -18.77 -4.61 8.21
C GLY A 173 -17.35 -4.64 8.75
N GLN A 174 -16.48 -5.53 8.25
CA GLN A 174 -15.08 -5.61 8.68
C GLN A 174 -14.13 -4.71 7.87
N TYR A 175 -14.59 -4.19 6.73
CA TYR A 175 -13.76 -3.42 5.81
C TYR A 175 -14.40 -2.07 5.48
N MET A 176 -13.59 -1.01 5.51
CA MET A 176 -14.03 0.33 5.08
C MET A 176 -14.13 0.44 3.56
N PHE A 177 -13.28 -0.27 2.83
CA PHE A 177 -13.21 -0.24 1.37
C PHE A 177 -13.00 -1.64 0.81
N ALA A 178 -13.34 -1.83 -0.46
CA ALA A 178 -12.97 -3.02 -1.22
C ALA A 178 -12.37 -2.65 -2.58
N ARG A 179 -11.59 -3.58 -3.12
CA ARG A 179 -11.00 -3.47 -4.46
C ARG A 179 -10.75 -4.86 -5.08
N LYS A 180 -10.77 -4.98 -6.42
CA LYS A 180 -11.01 -3.89 -7.34
C LYS A 180 -12.34 -4.07 -8.04
N PHE A 181 -12.95 -2.97 -8.43
CA PHE A 181 -14.18 -2.96 -9.22
C PHE A 181 -13.91 -2.46 -10.64
N ASP A 182 -14.67 -2.98 -11.60
CA ASP A 182 -14.63 -2.57 -13.00
C ASP A 182 -16.05 -2.20 -13.45
N MET A 183 -16.29 -0.91 -13.65
CA MET A 183 -17.61 -0.36 -14.08
C MET A 183 -18.14 -0.98 -15.38
N ASN A 184 -17.26 -1.50 -16.23
CA ASN A 184 -17.67 -2.10 -17.50
C ASN A 184 -18.09 -3.56 -17.36
N LYS A 185 -17.66 -4.24 -16.29
CA LYS A 185 -17.88 -5.68 -16.08
C LYS A 185 -18.91 -5.95 -14.99
N GLU A 186 -18.79 -5.23 -13.87
CA GLU A 186 -19.48 -5.58 -12.62
C GLU A 186 -20.42 -4.45 -12.14
N ARG A 187 -21.23 -3.89 -13.05
CA ARG A 187 -22.18 -2.81 -12.73
C ARG A 187 -23.15 -3.17 -11.61
N GLN A 188 -23.59 -4.44 -11.55
CA GLN A 188 -24.59 -4.87 -10.56
C GLN A 188 -24.05 -4.80 -9.12
N VAL A 189 -22.82 -5.24 -8.87
CA VAL A 189 -22.22 -5.17 -7.53
C VAL A 189 -22.00 -3.71 -7.13
N ILE A 190 -21.55 -2.88 -8.07
CA ILE A 190 -21.32 -1.46 -7.84
C ILE A 190 -22.61 -0.74 -7.45
N SER A 191 -23.70 -0.96 -8.22
CA SER A 191 -25.03 -0.39 -7.91
C SER A 191 -25.49 -0.82 -6.52
N LYS A 192 -25.41 -2.12 -6.20
CA LYS A 192 -25.80 -2.63 -4.88
C LYS A 192 -25.00 -2.04 -3.71
N ILE A 193 -23.74 -1.67 -3.92
CA ILE A 193 -22.94 -1.01 -2.89
C ILE A 193 -23.38 0.45 -2.73
N LEU A 194 -23.55 1.18 -3.85
CA LEU A 194 -23.91 2.60 -3.84
C LEU A 194 -25.33 2.86 -3.34
N ASP A 195 -26.27 1.94 -3.60
CA ASP A 195 -27.68 2.05 -3.15
C ASP A 195 -27.83 1.86 -1.61
N ARG A 196 -26.80 1.48 -0.91
CA ARG A 196 -26.79 1.30 0.57
C ARG A 196 -26.24 2.49 1.34
N GLY A 197 -25.55 3.40 0.70
CA GLY A 197 -24.94 4.61 1.31
C GLY A 197 -25.85 5.80 1.24
#